data_3e107f7a0e24312e4014976fac9b3354
#
_entry.id   3e107f7a0e24312e4014976fac9b3354
#
_cell.length_a   1.000
_cell.length_b   1.000
_cell.length_c   1.000
_cell.angle_alpha   90.00
_cell.angle_beta   90.00
_cell.angle_gamma   90.00
#
_symmetry.space_group_name_H-M   'P 1'
#
loop_
_entity.id
_entity.type
_entity.pdbx_description
1 polymer ?
#
loop_
_entity_poly.entity_id
_entity_poly.type
_entity_poly.pdbx_seq_one_letter_code
_entity_poly.pdbx_strand_id
1 'polypeptide(L)'
;MRVWLVCEELRSDGSRFAGYAELDEGEFRTMYDRRRLLTEPMMQDAQESWRAFTSSTPEAWRELARRNHPLTPFLAPAAQRLLEQLPDERGLNRLEAEIMAALAAGCTQLTPLFKAVSAAEERPFFGDAAVWQALNRLAADPLPPLALHGPAAQIPINVYPTEGVPEFHADEWRVTLTPEGRRALESGGPFPGAQARERWVAKVHICPGRPLF
;
A
#
# COMPACT_ATOMS: atom_id res chain seq x y z
N MET A 1 -16.82 29.94 -2.20
CA MET A 1 -15.77 29.25 -3.00
C MET A 1 -16.41 28.03 -3.64
N ARG A 2 -16.19 27.75 -4.93
CA ARG A 2 -16.66 26.51 -5.59
C ARG A 2 -15.49 25.55 -5.69
N VAL A 3 -15.66 24.31 -5.21
CA VAL A 3 -14.65 23.25 -5.26
C VAL A 3 -15.15 22.14 -6.19
N TRP A 4 -14.28 21.61 -7.01
CA TRP A 4 -14.58 20.57 -7.98
C TRP A 4 -13.77 19.32 -7.67
N LEU A 5 -14.39 18.17 -7.83
CA LEU A 5 -13.77 16.87 -7.67
C LEU A 5 -13.50 16.23 -9.03
N VAL A 6 -12.24 15.89 -9.29
CA VAL A 6 -11.84 14.97 -10.35
C VAL A 6 -11.60 13.62 -9.68
N CYS A 7 -12.40 12.64 -10.00
CA CYS A 7 -12.31 11.31 -9.40
C CYS A 7 -12.75 10.29 -10.44
N GLU A 8 -11.78 9.73 -11.13
CA GLU A 8 -11.96 8.75 -12.19
C GLU A 8 -11.11 7.51 -11.87
N GLU A 9 -11.59 6.35 -12.26
CA GLU A 9 -10.92 5.07 -12.07
C GLU A 9 -10.35 4.54 -13.40
N LEU A 10 -10.98 4.93 -14.48
CA LEU A 10 -10.70 4.39 -15.81
C LEU A 10 -10.35 5.51 -16.80
N ARG A 11 -9.45 5.19 -17.72
CA ARG A 11 -9.24 5.98 -18.93
C ARG A 11 -10.48 5.95 -19.82
N SER A 12 -10.49 6.77 -20.86
CA SER A 12 -11.57 6.80 -21.84
C SER A 12 -11.76 5.48 -22.62
N ASP A 13 -10.71 4.67 -22.73
CA ASP A 13 -10.71 3.34 -23.35
C ASP A 13 -11.13 2.22 -22.38
N GLY A 14 -11.44 2.55 -21.13
CA GLY A 14 -11.82 1.58 -20.11
C GLY A 14 -10.64 0.92 -19.38
N SER A 15 -9.40 1.23 -19.72
CA SER A 15 -8.23 0.75 -18.98
C SER A 15 -8.05 1.50 -17.66
N ARG A 16 -7.45 0.83 -16.67
CA ARG A 16 -7.11 1.46 -15.39
C ARG A 16 -5.78 2.21 -15.49
N PHE A 17 -5.62 3.22 -14.67
CA PHE A 17 -4.35 3.93 -14.50
C PHE A 17 -3.95 3.94 -13.01
N ALA A 18 -2.66 3.91 -12.73
CA ALA A 18 -2.15 3.87 -11.36
C ALA A 18 -2.08 5.27 -10.71
N GLY A 19 -2.00 6.32 -11.52
CA GLY A 19 -1.97 7.69 -11.01
C GLY A 19 -2.01 8.72 -12.13
N TYR A 20 -2.39 9.94 -11.78
CA TYR A 20 -2.51 11.05 -12.76
C TYR A 20 -1.22 11.37 -13.53
N ALA A 21 -0.05 10.99 -12.98
CA ALA A 21 1.24 11.17 -13.66
C ALA A 21 1.41 10.26 -14.90
N GLU A 22 0.59 9.23 -15.05
CA GLU A 22 0.59 8.35 -16.24
C GLU A 22 -0.26 8.88 -17.39
N LEU A 23 -1.04 9.93 -17.13
CA LEU A 23 -1.97 10.50 -18.12
C LEU A 23 -1.25 11.48 -19.01
N ASP A 24 -1.56 11.43 -20.30
CA ASP A 24 -1.21 12.50 -21.22
C ASP A 24 -2.11 13.75 -21.02
N GLU A 25 -1.76 14.85 -21.69
CA GLU A 25 -2.50 16.10 -21.57
C GLU A 25 -3.96 15.96 -22.03
N GLY A 26 -4.24 15.19 -23.08
CA GLY A 26 -5.58 14.98 -23.63
C GLY A 26 -6.45 14.17 -22.69
N GLU A 27 -5.91 13.12 -22.09
CA GLU A 27 -6.56 12.27 -21.10
C GLU A 27 -6.88 13.08 -19.84
N PHE A 28 -5.89 13.85 -19.35
CA PHE A 28 -6.09 14.71 -18.17
C PHE A 28 -7.16 15.77 -18.42
N ARG A 29 -7.16 16.41 -19.59
CA ARG A 29 -8.18 17.39 -20.00
C ARG A 29 -9.57 16.74 -20.02
N THR A 30 -9.70 15.56 -20.59
CA THR A 30 -10.96 14.79 -20.63
C THR A 30 -11.48 14.49 -19.22
N MET A 31 -10.61 14.06 -18.30
CA MET A 31 -11.00 13.85 -16.91
C MET A 31 -11.39 15.14 -16.20
N TYR A 32 -10.66 16.23 -16.46
CA TYR A 32 -10.99 17.54 -15.91
C TYR A 32 -12.35 18.04 -16.38
N ASP A 33 -12.74 17.80 -17.62
CA ASP A 33 -14.05 18.16 -18.15
C ASP A 33 -15.20 17.38 -17.52
N ARG A 34 -14.94 16.18 -17.02
CA ARG A 34 -15.88 15.34 -16.24
C ARG A 34 -15.92 15.67 -14.75
N ARG A 35 -15.18 16.67 -14.29
CA ARG A 35 -15.16 17.09 -12.88
C ARG A 35 -16.56 17.37 -12.36
N ARG A 36 -16.82 17.02 -11.12
CA ARG A 36 -18.10 17.23 -10.46
C ARG A 36 -17.99 18.34 -9.42
N LEU A 37 -19.03 19.19 -9.33
CA LEU A 37 -19.09 20.17 -8.24
C LEU A 37 -19.24 19.43 -6.91
N LEU A 38 -18.42 19.77 -5.94
CA LEU A 38 -18.54 19.24 -4.59
C LEU A 38 -19.86 19.73 -3.97
N THR A 39 -20.67 18.78 -3.51
CA THR A 39 -21.93 19.03 -2.81
C THR A 39 -21.74 18.95 -1.30
N GLU A 40 -22.69 19.47 -0.54
CA GLU A 40 -22.63 19.39 0.93
C GLU A 40 -22.54 17.94 1.45
N PRO A 41 -23.31 16.95 0.96
CA PRO A 41 -23.12 15.56 1.39
C PRO A 41 -21.73 15.00 1.08
N MET A 42 -21.11 15.35 -0.06
CA MET A 42 -19.72 14.94 -0.37
C MET A 42 -18.71 15.59 0.59
N MET A 43 -18.96 16.83 1.00
CA MET A 43 -18.12 17.51 2.00
C MET A 43 -18.26 16.84 3.38
N GLN A 44 -19.45 16.38 3.75
CA GLN A 44 -19.67 15.61 4.98
C GLN A 44 -18.92 14.27 4.94
N ASP A 45 -19.01 13.52 3.84
CA ASP A 45 -18.22 12.30 3.64
C ASP A 45 -16.70 12.58 3.79
N ALA A 46 -16.21 13.66 3.19
CA ALA A 46 -14.80 14.06 3.29
C ALA A 46 -14.39 14.41 4.74
N GLN A 47 -15.24 15.14 5.47
CA GLN A 47 -14.98 15.46 6.88
C GLN A 47 -14.98 14.23 7.78
N GLU A 48 -15.92 13.32 7.58
CA GLU A 48 -15.97 12.05 8.31
C GLU A 48 -14.74 11.19 7.99
N SER A 49 -14.34 11.12 6.73
CA SER A 49 -13.13 10.42 6.29
C SER A 49 -11.88 11.00 6.96
N TRP A 50 -11.77 12.31 7.04
CA TRP A 50 -10.66 12.96 7.71
C TRP A 50 -10.64 12.69 9.21
N ARG A 51 -11.81 12.73 9.89
CA ARG A 51 -11.91 12.37 11.30
C ARG A 51 -11.51 10.91 11.53
N ALA A 52 -11.97 10.00 10.68
CA ALA A 52 -11.59 8.60 10.74
C ALA A 52 -10.08 8.42 10.54
N PHE A 53 -9.50 9.04 9.51
CA PHE A 53 -8.07 8.96 9.22
C PHE A 53 -7.19 9.51 10.33
N THR A 54 -7.67 10.53 11.05
CA THR A 54 -6.97 11.13 12.20
C THR A 54 -7.35 10.54 13.55
N SER A 55 -8.18 9.49 13.57
CA SER A 55 -8.51 8.75 14.80
C SER A 55 -7.34 7.88 15.24
N SER A 56 -7.16 7.75 16.55
CA SER A 56 -6.16 6.84 17.15
C SER A 56 -6.61 5.38 17.15
N THR A 57 -7.83 5.09 16.71
CA THR A 57 -8.40 3.75 16.66
C THR A 57 -9.04 3.47 15.29
N PRO A 58 -9.13 2.21 14.83
CA PRO A 58 -9.65 1.87 13.51
C PRO A 58 -11.18 1.78 13.40
N GLU A 59 -11.93 2.00 14.50
CA GLU A 59 -13.39 1.82 14.52
C GLU A 59 -14.10 2.72 13.50
N ALA A 60 -13.69 3.99 13.42
CA ALA A 60 -14.28 4.92 12.47
C ALA A 60 -14.01 4.52 10.99
N TRP A 61 -12.87 3.85 10.70
CA TRP A 61 -12.60 3.30 9.38
C TRP A 61 -13.52 2.12 9.07
N ARG A 62 -13.81 1.27 10.08
CA ARG A 62 -14.77 0.16 9.94
C ARG A 62 -16.17 0.66 9.65
N GLU A 63 -16.59 1.74 10.28
CA GLU A 63 -17.88 2.37 10.01
C GLU A 63 -17.95 2.91 8.60
N LEU A 64 -16.93 3.63 8.12
CA LEU A 64 -16.86 4.11 6.74
C LEU A 64 -16.88 2.95 5.74
N ALA A 65 -16.15 1.88 5.99
CA ALA A 65 -16.09 0.73 5.10
C ALA A 65 -17.44 -0.02 4.96
N ARG A 66 -18.28 0.02 5.99
CA ARG A 66 -19.59 -0.64 5.99
C ARG A 66 -20.74 0.17 5.41
N ARG A 67 -20.55 1.48 5.31
CA ARG A 67 -21.61 2.39 4.83
C ARG A 67 -21.61 2.47 3.31
N ASN A 68 -22.79 2.76 2.74
CA ASN A 68 -22.92 3.11 1.34
C ASN A 68 -22.68 4.62 1.15
N HIS A 69 -21.80 4.97 0.23
CA HIS A 69 -21.43 6.34 -0.11
C HIS A 69 -21.73 6.60 -1.60
N PRO A 70 -22.99 6.80 -2.00
CA PRO A 70 -23.37 6.82 -3.41
C PRO A 70 -22.76 7.99 -4.19
N LEU A 71 -22.40 9.09 -3.52
CA LEU A 71 -21.78 10.26 -4.14
C LEU A 71 -20.25 10.18 -4.15
N THR A 72 -19.67 9.33 -3.30
CA THR A 72 -18.24 9.06 -3.15
C THR A 72 -17.98 7.56 -3.16
N PRO A 73 -18.23 6.87 -4.28
CA PRO A 73 -18.30 5.39 -4.33
C PRO A 73 -16.98 4.69 -4.01
N PHE A 74 -15.85 5.42 -4.07
CA PHE A 74 -14.53 4.86 -3.73
C PHE A 74 -14.24 4.89 -2.22
N LEU A 75 -15.05 5.58 -1.41
CA LEU A 75 -14.76 5.80 0.00
C LEU A 75 -14.80 4.51 0.82
N ALA A 76 -15.85 3.70 0.68
CA ALA A 76 -15.96 2.44 1.41
C ALA A 76 -14.84 1.44 1.03
N PRO A 77 -14.54 1.19 -0.27
CA PRO A 77 -13.40 0.37 -0.67
C PRO A 77 -12.05 0.91 -0.18
N ALA A 78 -11.85 2.23 -0.20
CA ALA A 78 -10.61 2.85 0.29
C ALA A 78 -10.45 2.69 1.81
N ALA A 79 -11.53 2.85 2.58
CA ALA A 79 -11.52 2.61 4.03
C ALA A 79 -11.24 1.14 4.35
N GLN A 80 -11.83 0.20 3.61
CA GLN A 80 -11.55 -1.23 3.73
C GLN A 80 -10.08 -1.52 3.44
N ARG A 81 -9.55 -0.99 2.32
CA ARG A 81 -8.15 -1.19 1.95
C ARG A 81 -7.18 -0.57 2.96
N LEU A 82 -7.56 0.53 3.62
CA LEU A 82 -6.78 1.14 4.69
C LEU A 82 -6.76 0.24 5.95
N LEU A 83 -7.88 -0.40 6.30
CA LEU A 83 -7.92 -1.38 7.39
C LEU A 83 -6.95 -2.54 7.16
N GLU A 84 -6.75 -2.98 5.92
CA GLU A 84 -5.82 -4.03 5.54
C GLU A 84 -4.33 -3.62 5.64
N GLN A 85 -4.04 -2.33 5.96
CA GLN A 85 -2.70 -1.90 6.38
C GLN A 85 -2.40 -2.23 7.85
N LEU A 86 -3.42 -2.56 8.64
CA LEU A 86 -3.22 -3.11 9.97
C LEU A 86 -2.68 -4.54 9.85
N PRO A 87 -1.78 -4.96 10.74
CA PRO A 87 -1.27 -6.33 10.72
C PRO A 87 -2.37 -7.35 11.07
N ASP A 88 -2.34 -8.48 10.40
CA ASP A 88 -3.13 -9.66 10.70
C ASP A 88 -2.56 -10.42 11.92
N GLU A 89 -3.16 -11.58 12.23
CA GLU A 89 -2.71 -12.46 13.31
C GLU A 89 -1.27 -12.97 13.12
N ARG A 90 -0.78 -13.00 11.89
CA ARG A 90 0.61 -13.37 11.55
C ARG A 90 1.58 -12.19 11.73
N GLY A 91 1.08 -10.98 11.95
CA GLY A 91 1.87 -9.76 12.09
C GLY A 91 2.15 -9.04 10.76
N LEU A 92 1.56 -9.49 9.66
CA LEU A 92 1.73 -8.90 8.32
C LEU A 92 0.50 -8.05 7.95
N ASN A 93 0.73 -6.91 7.33
CA ASN A 93 -0.33 -6.23 6.60
C ASN A 93 -0.51 -6.88 5.21
N ARG A 94 -1.57 -6.49 4.47
CA ARG A 94 -1.86 -7.06 3.15
C ARG A 94 -0.68 -6.96 2.19
N LEU A 95 -0.03 -5.80 2.08
CA LEU A 95 1.13 -5.64 1.18
C LEU A 95 2.27 -6.60 1.55
N GLU A 96 2.58 -6.75 2.83
CA GLU A 96 3.62 -7.65 3.31
C GLU A 96 3.24 -9.12 3.05
N ALA A 97 1.96 -9.47 3.23
CA ALA A 97 1.46 -10.82 2.92
C ALA A 97 1.53 -11.14 1.42
N GLU A 98 1.19 -10.20 0.55
CA GLU A 98 1.30 -10.34 -0.92
C GLU A 98 2.77 -10.46 -1.36
N ILE A 99 3.69 -9.71 -0.75
CA ILE A 99 5.14 -9.86 -0.97
C ILE A 99 5.58 -11.28 -0.61
N MET A 100 5.20 -11.78 0.55
CA MET A 100 5.57 -13.13 0.98
C MET A 100 4.99 -14.20 0.06
N ALA A 101 3.76 -14.04 -0.40
CA ALA A 101 3.13 -14.96 -1.36
C ALA A 101 3.85 -14.95 -2.73
N ALA A 102 4.20 -13.78 -3.25
CA ALA A 102 4.93 -13.64 -4.51
C ALA A 102 6.33 -14.26 -4.43
N LEU A 103 7.03 -14.09 -3.30
CA LEU A 103 8.33 -14.75 -3.07
C LEU A 103 8.19 -16.27 -2.97
N ALA A 104 7.14 -16.79 -2.34
CA ALA A 104 6.85 -18.22 -2.30
C ALA A 104 6.57 -18.78 -3.71
N ALA A 105 5.96 -17.97 -4.59
CA ALA A 105 5.75 -18.31 -6.00
C ALA A 105 7.01 -18.16 -6.88
N GLY A 106 8.16 -17.76 -6.29
CA GLY A 106 9.45 -17.66 -7.00
C GLY A 106 9.76 -16.29 -7.61
N CYS A 107 8.95 -15.26 -7.36
CA CYS A 107 9.24 -13.89 -7.81
C CYS A 107 10.37 -13.27 -6.98
N THR A 108 11.63 -13.46 -7.39
CA THR A 108 12.80 -13.02 -6.62
C THR A 108 13.42 -11.70 -7.09
N GLN A 109 13.03 -11.18 -8.25
CA GLN A 109 13.51 -9.91 -8.79
C GLN A 109 12.52 -8.79 -8.51
N LEU A 110 12.99 -7.56 -8.29
CA LEU A 110 12.14 -6.44 -7.85
C LEU A 110 11.02 -6.12 -8.85
N THR A 111 11.32 -6.01 -10.13
CA THR A 111 10.31 -5.64 -11.14
C THR A 111 9.21 -6.70 -11.30
N PRO A 112 9.52 -8.01 -11.44
CA PRO A 112 8.48 -9.05 -11.42
C PRO A 112 7.73 -9.11 -10.09
N LEU A 113 8.40 -8.93 -8.95
CA LEU A 113 7.77 -8.90 -7.63
C LEU A 113 6.75 -7.75 -7.52
N PHE A 114 7.16 -6.53 -7.90
CA PHE A 114 6.26 -5.38 -7.92
C PHE A 114 5.03 -5.62 -8.81
N LYS A 115 5.23 -6.18 -10.00
CA LYS A 115 4.12 -6.51 -10.90
C LYS A 115 3.16 -7.54 -10.30
N ALA A 116 3.68 -8.58 -9.65
CA ALA A 116 2.88 -9.61 -9.02
C ALA A 116 2.04 -9.04 -7.86
N VAL A 117 2.66 -8.24 -6.99
CA VAL A 117 1.99 -7.59 -5.85
C VAL A 117 0.96 -6.56 -6.32
N SER A 118 1.29 -5.76 -7.35
CA SER A 118 0.35 -4.79 -7.93
C SER A 118 -0.85 -5.47 -8.60
N ALA A 119 -0.65 -6.63 -9.22
CA ALA A 119 -1.73 -7.40 -9.85
C ALA A 119 -2.70 -8.03 -8.83
N ALA A 120 -2.28 -8.21 -7.58
CA ALA A 120 -3.13 -8.68 -6.49
C ALA A 120 -4.06 -7.58 -5.94
N GLU A 121 -3.81 -6.32 -6.26
CA GLU A 121 -4.67 -5.21 -5.85
C GLU A 121 -5.87 -5.05 -6.79
N GLU A 122 -7.05 -4.89 -6.20
CA GLU A 122 -8.27 -4.61 -6.97
C GLU A 122 -8.22 -3.24 -7.63
N ARG A 123 -7.55 -2.31 -6.99
CA ARG A 123 -7.30 -0.94 -7.46
C ARG A 123 -5.88 -0.51 -7.12
N PRO A 124 -5.24 0.34 -7.92
CA PRO A 124 -3.95 0.90 -7.57
C PRO A 124 -4.01 1.57 -6.19
N PHE A 125 -3.16 1.13 -5.27
CA PHE A 125 -3.13 1.62 -3.89
C PHE A 125 -1.75 2.15 -3.48
N PHE A 126 -0.70 1.59 -4.02
CA PHE A 126 0.69 1.96 -3.70
C PHE A 126 1.56 1.98 -4.96
N GLY A 127 2.65 2.73 -4.90
CA GLY A 127 3.73 2.70 -5.89
C GLY A 127 4.86 1.75 -5.46
N ASP A 128 5.87 1.67 -6.29
CA ASP A 128 7.08 0.87 -6.11
C ASP A 128 7.83 1.22 -4.80
N ALA A 129 7.95 2.51 -4.48
CA ALA A 129 8.58 2.98 -3.25
C ALA A 129 7.97 2.36 -1.97
N ALA A 130 6.64 2.13 -1.94
CA ALA A 130 5.98 1.50 -0.81
C ALA A 130 6.36 0.00 -0.71
N VAL A 131 6.51 -0.68 -1.85
CA VAL A 131 6.97 -2.07 -1.90
C VAL A 131 8.42 -2.18 -1.44
N TRP A 132 9.30 -1.28 -1.93
CA TRP A 132 10.73 -1.23 -1.50
C TRP A 132 10.84 -0.96 0.00
N GLN A 133 10.02 -0.05 0.52
CA GLN A 133 10.00 0.21 1.95
C GLN A 133 9.51 -1.01 2.76
N ALA A 134 8.51 -1.74 2.28
CA ALA A 134 8.03 -2.96 2.94
C ALA A 134 9.11 -4.06 2.94
N LEU A 135 9.81 -4.26 1.81
CA LEU A 135 10.94 -5.19 1.70
C LEU A 135 12.07 -4.83 2.67
N ASN A 136 12.47 -3.56 2.73
CA ASN A 136 13.49 -3.08 3.65
C ASN A 136 13.10 -3.33 5.12
N ARG A 137 11.82 -3.08 5.47
CA ARG A 137 11.32 -3.34 6.84
C ARG A 137 11.35 -4.82 7.19
N LEU A 138 10.88 -5.69 6.28
CA LEU A 138 10.88 -7.14 6.49
C LEU A 138 12.30 -7.71 6.62
N ALA A 139 13.25 -7.18 5.83
CA ALA A 139 14.65 -7.58 5.90
C ALA A 139 15.37 -7.10 7.19
N ALA A 140 14.88 -6.02 7.79
CA ALA A 140 15.45 -5.45 9.02
C ALA A 140 14.86 -6.04 10.32
N ASP A 141 13.91 -6.97 10.23
CA ASP A 141 13.33 -7.62 11.40
C ASP A 141 14.39 -8.39 12.20
N PRO A 142 14.22 -8.56 13.52
CA PRO A 142 15.12 -9.39 14.34
C PRO A 142 15.20 -10.84 13.87
N LEU A 143 14.11 -11.37 13.31
CA LEU A 143 14.02 -12.65 12.64
C LEU A 143 13.47 -12.44 11.24
N PRO A 144 14.32 -11.98 10.29
CA PRO A 144 13.86 -11.52 9.00
C PRO A 144 13.26 -12.66 8.18
N PRO A 145 12.04 -12.52 7.65
CA PRO A 145 11.42 -13.53 6.81
C PRO A 145 12.00 -13.57 5.39
N LEU A 146 12.70 -12.52 5.00
CA LEU A 146 13.35 -12.40 3.69
C LEU A 146 14.74 -11.77 3.82
N ALA A 147 15.57 -11.95 2.79
CA ALA A 147 16.88 -11.35 2.65
C ALA A 147 16.95 -10.55 1.35
N LEU A 148 17.60 -9.40 1.40
CA LEU A 148 17.91 -8.55 0.26
C LEU A 148 19.33 -8.83 -0.23
N HIS A 149 19.50 -8.96 -1.54
CA HIS A 149 20.79 -9.11 -2.21
C HIS A 149 20.90 -8.01 -3.27
N GLY A 150 21.85 -7.11 -3.12
CA GLY A 150 22.05 -5.98 -4.03
C GLY A 150 23.27 -5.16 -3.65
N PRO A 151 23.50 -4.03 -4.31
CA PRO A 151 24.70 -3.21 -4.14
C PRO A 151 24.76 -2.48 -2.79
N ALA A 152 23.68 -2.44 -2.03
CA ALA A 152 23.59 -1.77 -0.72
C ALA A 152 22.80 -2.61 0.30
N ALA A 153 22.86 -2.21 1.58
CA ALA A 153 22.12 -2.90 2.65
C ALA A 153 20.59 -2.75 2.56
N GLN A 154 20.11 -1.70 1.91
CA GLN A 154 18.68 -1.39 1.74
C GLN A 154 18.42 -0.94 0.30
N ILE A 155 17.24 -1.27 -0.21
CA ILE A 155 16.75 -0.79 -1.49
C ILE A 155 16.52 0.74 -1.36
N PRO A 156 17.09 1.57 -2.26
CA PRO A 156 16.83 3.01 -2.25
C PRO A 156 15.35 3.31 -2.46
N ILE A 157 14.78 4.18 -1.62
CA ILE A 157 13.37 4.58 -1.72
C ILE A 157 13.22 5.84 -2.58
N ASN A 158 14.23 6.72 -2.57
CA ASN A 158 14.26 7.91 -3.40
C ASN A 158 14.81 7.54 -4.78
N VAL A 159 13.90 7.32 -5.72
CA VAL A 159 14.24 7.00 -7.12
C VAL A 159 14.45 8.24 -8.01
N TYR A 160 14.41 9.44 -7.44
CA TYR A 160 14.70 10.66 -8.21
C TYR A 160 16.22 10.84 -8.33
N PRO A 161 16.71 11.15 -9.55
CA PRO A 161 18.10 11.48 -9.75
C PRO A 161 18.48 12.66 -8.84
N THR A 162 19.32 12.39 -7.87
CA THR A 162 19.90 13.42 -6.99
C THR A 162 21.41 13.43 -7.26
N GLU A 163 21.97 14.60 -7.45
CA GLU A 163 23.39 14.74 -7.74
C GLU A 163 24.24 14.02 -6.67
N GLY A 164 25.11 13.12 -7.11
CA GLY A 164 25.96 12.31 -6.21
C GLY A 164 25.33 11.05 -5.62
N VAL A 165 24.06 10.75 -5.91
CA VAL A 165 23.42 9.47 -5.55
C VAL A 165 23.48 8.52 -6.73
N PRO A 166 23.99 7.28 -6.56
CA PRO A 166 24.00 6.28 -7.63
C PRO A 166 22.58 6.07 -8.20
N GLU A 167 22.51 5.89 -9.50
CA GLU A 167 21.25 5.55 -10.18
C GLU A 167 20.73 4.21 -9.64
N PHE A 168 19.43 4.15 -9.40
CA PHE A 168 18.76 2.94 -8.92
C PHE A 168 18.45 2.00 -10.10
N HIS A 169 19.01 0.80 -10.05
CA HIS A 169 18.77 -0.27 -11.01
C HIS A 169 18.08 -1.45 -10.33
N ALA A 170 16.79 -1.63 -10.60
CA ALA A 170 15.97 -2.67 -9.96
C ALA A 170 16.43 -4.10 -10.29
N ASP A 171 17.09 -4.31 -11.41
CA ASP A 171 17.63 -5.59 -11.88
C ASP A 171 18.89 -6.05 -11.11
N GLU A 172 19.59 -5.12 -10.44
CA GLU A 172 20.71 -5.44 -9.55
C GLU A 172 20.27 -6.06 -8.21
N TRP A 173 18.96 -6.05 -7.94
CA TRP A 173 18.42 -6.51 -6.69
C TRP A 173 17.70 -7.85 -6.81
N ARG A 174 17.93 -8.68 -5.80
CA ARG A 174 17.24 -9.96 -5.63
C ARG A 174 16.75 -10.10 -4.20
N VAL A 175 15.55 -10.66 -4.05
CA VAL A 175 14.92 -10.93 -2.75
C VAL A 175 14.73 -12.44 -2.61
N THR A 176 15.08 -13.00 -1.46
CA THR A 176 14.89 -14.43 -1.20
C THR A 176 14.23 -14.66 0.15
N LEU A 177 13.46 -15.74 0.27
CA LEU A 177 12.96 -16.18 1.57
C LEU A 177 14.09 -16.72 2.42
N THR A 178 14.13 -16.34 3.69
CA THR A 178 15.00 -16.98 4.68
C THR A 178 14.42 -18.34 5.12
N PRO A 179 15.17 -19.17 5.86
CA PRO A 179 14.61 -20.39 6.48
C PRO A 179 13.43 -20.07 7.41
N GLU A 180 13.48 -18.96 8.14
CA GLU A 180 12.42 -18.46 9.03
C GLU A 180 11.16 -18.13 8.24
N GLY A 181 11.31 -17.36 7.14
CA GLY A 181 10.20 -17.00 6.27
C GLY A 181 9.52 -18.21 5.64
N ARG A 182 10.31 -19.20 5.17
CA ARG A 182 9.75 -20.46 4.64
C ARG A 182 8.96 -21.21 5.69
N ARG A 183 9.53 -21.41 6.89
CA ARG A 183 8.84 -22.09 8.00
C ARG A 183 7.53 -21.43 8.38
N ALA A 184 7.50 -20.09 8.47
CA ALA A 184 6.30 -19.34 8.78
C ALA A 184 5.22 -19.50 7.69
N LEU A 185 5.62 -19.48 6.42
CA LEU A 185 4.69 -19.72 5.30
C LEU A 185 4.15 -21.14 5.29
N GLU A 186 4.99 -22.15 5.46
CA GLU A 186 4.62 -23.57 5.47
C GLU A 186 3.69 -23.93 6.63
N SER A 187 3.95 -23.36 7.81
CA SER A 187 3.11 -23.57 9.00
C SER A 187 1.82 -22.76 9.00
N GLY A 188 1.70 -21.71 8.16
CA GLY A 188 0.65 -20.71 8.25
C GLY A 188 0.69 -19.86 9.54
N GLY A 189 1.81 -19.98 10.28
CA GLY A 189 1.99 -19.35 11.58
C GLY A 189 2.44 -17.89 11.52
N PRO A 190 2.68 -17.31 12.70
CA PRO A 190 3.10 -15.92 12.80
C PRO A 190 4.52 -15.70 12.27
N PHE A 191 4.80 -14.47 11.89
CA PHE A 191 6.13 -13.95 11.60
C PHE A 191 6.64 -13.19 12.84
N PRO A 192 7.45 -13.82 13.70
CA PRO A 192 7.80 -13.24 15.01
C PRO A 192 8.45 -11.85 14.92
N GLY A 193 9.31 -11.65 13.92
CA GLY A 193 9.91 -10.35 13.65
C GLY A 193 8.89 -9.28 13.29
N ALA A 194 7.90 -9.62 12.49
CA ALA A 194 6.83 -8.70 12.10
C ALA A 194 5.91 -8.33 13.27
N GLN A 195 5.60 -9.29 14.14
CA GLN A 195 4.82 -9.04 15.37
C GLN A 195 5.55 -8.17 16.38
N ALA A 196 6.87 -8.19 16.38
CA ALA A 196 7.69 -7.36 17.27
C ALA A 196 7.85 -5.91 16.80
N ARG A 197 7.31 -5.56 15.62
CA ARG A 197 7.46 -4.21 15.07
C ARG A 197 6.43 -3.23 15.64
N GLU A 198 6.94 -2.10 16.12
CA GLU A 198 6.14 -0.90 16.32
C GLU A 198 5.86 -0.25 14.98
N ARG A 199 4.60 0.14 14.73
CA ARG A 199 4.21 0.79 13.48
C ARG A 199 3.05 1.75 13.65
N TRP A 200 2.91 2.65 12.70
CA TRP A 200 1.78 3.56 12.59
C TRP A 200 1.05 3.33 11.27
N VAL A 201 -0.28 3.27 11.35
CA VAL A 201 -1.16 3.31 10.19
C VAL A 201 -2.07 4.52 10.39
N ALA A 202 -1.85 5.58 9.62
CA ALA A 202 -2.38 6.91 9.91
C ALA A 202 -2.07 7.33 11.37
N LYS A 203 -3.08 7.51 12.22
CA LYS A 203 -2.90 7.82 13.65
C LYS A 203 -3.04 6.59 14.57
N VAL A 204 -3.31 5.43 14.03
CA VAL A 204 -3.38 4.20 14.83
C VAL A 204 -1.97 3.72 15.13
N HIS A 205 -1.64 3.68 16.41
CA HIS A 205 -0.35 3.20 16.91
C HIS A 205 -0.45 1.71 17.27
N ILE A 206 0.41 0.91 16.66
CA ILE A 206 0.48 -0.53 16.85
C ILE A 206 1.74 -0.85 17.63
N CYS A 207 1.55 -1.26 18.91
CA CYS A 207 2.64 -1.63 19.80
C CYS A 207 2.83 -3.14 19.82
N PRO A 208 4.09 -3.63 19.88
CA PRO A 208 4.38 -5.04 20.06
C PRO A 208 3.67 -5.63 21.28
N GLY A 209 3.08 -6.82 21.13
CA GLY A 209 2.44 -7.54 22.23
C GLY A 209 1.14 -6.94 22.77
N ARG A 210 0.61 -5.89 22.15
CA ARG A 210 -0.72 -5.37 22.45
C ARG A 210 -1.71 -5.79 21.38
N PRO A 211 -2.86 -6.36 21.75
CA PRO A 211 -3.92 -6.62 20.79
C PRO A 211 -4.40 -5.31 20.18
N LEU A 212 -4.72 -5.33 18.90
CA LEU A 212 -5.29 -4.16 18.19
C LEU A 212 -6.75 -3.88 18.57
N PHE A 213 -7.37 -4.81 19.33
CA PHE A 213 -8.77 -4.80 19.73
C PHE A 213 -8.94 -5.47 21.09
#